data_bd3d46bfe8739c425d10fbfe40d5722f
#
_entry.id   bd3d46bfe8739c425d10fbfe40d5722f
#
_cell.length_a   1.000
_cell.length_b   1.000
_cell.length_c   1.000
_cell.angle_alpha   90.00
_cell.angle_beta   90.00
_cell.angle_gamma   90.00
#
_symmetry.space_group_name_H-M   'P 1'
#
loop_
_entity.id
_entity.type
_entity.pdbx_description
1 polymer ?
#
loop_
_entity_poly.entity_id
_entity_poly.type
_entity_poly.pdbx_seq_one_letter_code
_entity_poly.pdbx_strand_id
1 'polypeptide(L)'
;MKKAEVSLVPLTAEDREQFILDNQWSFKHGALMEFGERDDHVDGDGEIISRKTIERCIDSPDRETYRIVLDGRKVGGVILKIDKETNRNELEILFVSPEEHTKGIGYGAWLAVEALHPETKVWETCTPYFEKRNIHFYVNKCGFQIDQFWCEYFQPEHEMPDGEEHDPDEGPDEMFRFIKVMKP
;
A
#
# COMPACT_ATOMS: atom_id res chain seq x y z
N MET A 1 -23.28 16.85 11.96
CA MET A 1 -21.86 16.54 12.20
C MET A 1 -21.09 16.73 10.91
N LYS A 2 -20.04 17.57 10.90
CA LYS A 2 -19.12 17.63 9.74
C LYS A 2 -18.47 16.27 9.61
N LYS A 3 -18.59 15.63 8.45
CA LYS A 3 -17.83 14.43 8.12
C LYS A 3 -16.35 14.85 8.13
N ALA A 4 -15.54 14.16 8.93
CA ALA A 4 -14.10 14.45 8.98
C ALA A 4 -13.52 14.33 7.57
N GLU A 5 -12.91 15.38 7.08
CA GLU A 5 -12.41 15.45 5.71
C GLU A 5 -10.98 14.92 5.67
N VAL A 6 -10.82 13.78 5.01
CA VAL A 6 -9.51 13.21 4.75
C VAL A 6 -8.88 13.93 3.56
N SER A 7 -7.66 14.38 3.70
CA SER A 7 -6.87 15.02 2.64
C SER A 7 -5.51 14.35 2.46
N LEU A 8 -4.94 14.52 1.27
CA LEU A 8 -3.59 14.07 0.93
C LEU A 8 -2.66 15.28 0.83
N VAL A 9 -1.54 15.22 1.55
CA VAL A 9 -0.52 16.26 1.55
C VAL A 9 0.81 15.67 1.11
N PRO A 10 1.52 16.24 0.13
CA PRO A 10 2.81 15.72 -0.31
C PRO A 10 3.79 15.52 0.85
N LEU A 11 4.54 14.41 0.82
CA LEU A 11 5.57 14.13 1.81
C LEU A 11 6.69 15.19 1.70
N THR A 12 7.09 15.76 2.83
CA THR A 12 8.23 16.66 2.90
C THR A 12 9.51 15.91 3.33
N ALA A 13 10.67 16.47 3.00
CA ALA A 13 11.95 15.88 3.37
C ALA A 13 12.10 15.74 4.91
N GLU A 14 11.61 16.71 5.66
CA GLU A 14 11.67 16.73 7.13
C GLU A 14 10.80 15.63 7.76
N ASP A 15 9.74 15.21 7.06
CA ASP A 15 8.78 14.21 7.55
C ASP A 15 9.08 12.78 7.06
N ARG A 16 10.10 12.63 6.20
CA ARG A 16 10.46 11.36 5.58
C ARG A 16 10.74 10.25 6.61
N GLU A 17 11.55 10.55 7.60
CA GLU A 17 11.92 9.57 8.64
C GLU A 17 10.70 9.11 9.43
N GLN A 18 9.87 10.04 9.85
CA GLN A 18 8.65 9.70 10.59
C GLN A 18 7.65 8.91 9.72
N PHE A 19 7.57 9.22 8.43
CA PHE A 19 6.74 8.44 7.50
C PHE A 19 7.15 6.97 7.44
N ILE A 20 8.45 6.69 7.35
CA ILE A 20 8.99 5.33 7.31
C ILE A 20 8.66 4.58 8.61
N LEU A 21 8.89 5.21 9.75
CA LEU A 21 8.59 4.61 11.06
C LEU A 21 7.10 4.34 11.25
N ASP A 22 6.24 5.28 10.86
CA ASP A 22 4.78 5.13 10.95
C ASP A 22 4.27 4.01 10.04
N ASN A 23 4.86 3.86 8.85
CA ASN A 23 4.53 2.79 7.93
C ASN A 23 4.89 1.42 8.52
N GLN A 24 6.13 1.24 8.97
CA GLN A 24 6.59 -0.01 9.58
C GLN A 24 5.74 -0.36 10.82
N TRP A 25 5.48 0.61 11.69
CA TRP A 25 4.63 0.43 12.86
C TRP A 25 3.22 -0.03 12.49
N SER A 26 2.60 0.62 11.50
CA SER A 26 1.23 0.32 11.09
C SER A 26 1.11 -1.09 10.52
N PHE A 27 2.07 -1.52 9.71
CA PHE A 27 2.09 -2.86 9.13
C PHE A 27 2.32 -3.94 10.20
N LYS A 28 3.29 -3.71 11.08
CA LYS A 28 3.60 -4.64 12.18
C LYS A 28 2.42 -4.80 13.14
N HIS A 29 1.78 -3.70 13.51
CA HIS A 29 0.58 -3.75 14.35
C HIS A 29 -0.57 -4.48 13.66
N GLY A 30 -0.79 -4.24 12.37
CA GLY A 30 -1.80 -4.95 11.57
C GLY A 30 -1.57 -6.46 11.56
N ALA A 31 -0.34 -6.90 11.31
CA ALA A 31 0.03 -8.31 11.34
C ALA A 31 -0.16 -8.93 12.72
N LEU A 32 0.31 -8.28 13.79
CA LEU A 32 0.13 -8.74 15.17
C LEU A 32 -1.34 -8.91 15.55
N MET A 33 -2.20 -7.99 15.12
CA MET A 33 -3.65 -8.06 15.40
C MET A 33 -4.35 -9.18 14.64
N GLU A 34 -3.91 -9.49 13.43
CA GLU A 34 -4.54 -10.49 12.57
C GLU A 34 -4.00 -11.90 12.82
N PHE A 35 -2.69 -12.04 13.06
CA PHE A 35 -2.01 -13.35 13.14
C PHE A 35 -1.43 -13.66 14.52
N GLY A 36 -1.38 -12.68 15.45
CA GLY A 36 -0.76 -12.83 16.76
C GLY A 36 0.77 -12.84 16.69
N GLU A 37 1.42 -13.40 17.73
CA GLU A 37 2.89 -13.45 17.81
C GLU A 37 3.56 -14.44 16.83
N ARG A 38 2.78 -15.15 16.03
CA ARG A 38 3.28 -16.07 15.01
C ARG A 38 3.51 -15.31 13.72
N ASP A 39 4.53 -14.52 13.67
CA ASP A 39 4.83 -13.83 12.45
C ASP A 39 6.05 -14.44 11.77
N ASP A 40 5.79 -15.38 10.88
CA ASP A 40 6.77 -15.99 9.98
C ASP A 40 7.02 -15.09 8.74
N HIS A 41 6.33 -13.92 8.66
CA HIS A 41 6.32 -13.02 7.51
C HIS A 41 7.07 -11.71 7.77
N VAL A 42 8.13 -11.75 8.56
CA VAL A 42 9.01 -10.60 8.81
C VAL A 42 10.22 -10.64 7.88
N ASP A 43 10.58 -9.49 7.35
CA ASP A 43 11.83 -9.30 6.63
C ASP A 43 13.06 -9.52 7.54
N GLY A 44 14.24 -9.61 6.94
CA GLY A 44 15.50 -9.83 7.66
C GLY A 44 15.86 -8.79 8.73
N ASP A 45 15.20 -7.62 8.72
CA ASP A 45 15.29 -6.59 9.76
C ASP A 45 14.23 -6.73 10.87
N GLY A 46 13.38 -7.77 10.80
CA GLY A 46 12.32 -8.04 11.77
C GLY A 46 11.05 -7.21 11.57
N GLU A 47 10.90 -6.57 10.42
CA GLU A 47 9.74 -5.77 10.04
C GLU A 47 8.91 -6.48 8.96
N ILE A 48 7.60 -6.21 8.92
CA ILE A 48 6.69 -6.75 7.88
C ILE A 48 6.99 -6.15 6.50
N ILE A 49 7.45 -4.91 6.49
CA ILE A 49 7.95 -4.22 5.30
C ILE A 49 9.31 -3.60 5.65
N SER A 50 10.32 -3.91 4.86
CA SER A 50 11.65 -3.40 5.11
C SER A 50 11.75 -1.89 4.91
N ARG A 51 12.59 -1.25 5.70
CA ARG A 51 12.94 0.15 5.52
C ARG A 51 13.40 0.43 4.09
N LYS A 52 14.27 -0.43 3.56
CA LYS A 52 14.83 -0.33 2.21
C LYS A 52 13.74 -0.32 1.14
N THR A 53 12.71 -1.16 1.28
CA THR A 53 11.56 -1.18 0.36
C THR A 53 10.82 0.15 0.38
N ILE A 54 10.52 0.70 1.57
CA ILE A 54 9.83 1.99 1.68
C ILE A 54 10.66 3.12 1.10
N GLU A 55 11.96 3.17 1.41
CA GLU A 55 12.89 4.19 0.87
C GLU A 55 12.96 4.14 -0.65
N ARG A 56 13.07 2.94 -1.24
CA ARG A 56 13.03 2.76 -2.69
C ARG A 56 11.74 3.29 -3.31
N CYS A 57 10.59 2.99 -2.71
CA CYS A 57 9.32 3.51 -3.18
C CYS A 57 9.26 5.05 -3.10
N ILE A 58 9.76 5.64 -2.01
CA ILE A 58 9.78 7.11 -1.86
C ILE A 58 10.71 7.78 -2.89
N ASP A 59 11.87 7.18 -3.16
CA ASP A 59 12.94 7.78 -3.96
C ASP A 59 12.79 7.54 -5.47
N SER A 60 11.90 6.66 -5.88
CA SER A 60 11.69 6.37 -7.29
C SER A 60 10.97 7.53 -7.99
N PRO A 61 11.43 7.95 -9.19
CA PRO A 61 10.97 9.18 -9.85
C PRO A 61 9.53 9.11 -10.38
N ASP A 62 8.99 7.90 -10.56
CA ASP A 62 7.62 7.64 -11.02
C ASP A 62 6.64 7.43 -9.85
N ARG A 63 7.09 7.71 -8.62
CA ARG A 63 6.28 7.61 -7.41
C ARG A 63 5.89 8.97 -6.88
N GLU A 64 4.70 8.97 -6.28
CA GLU A 64 4.18 10.11 -5.54
C GLU A 64 3.84 9.64 -4.12
N THR A 65 4.38 10.34 -3.13
CA THR A 65 4.20 9.99 -1.72
C THR A 65 3.45 11.09 -0.98
N TYR A 66 2.41 10.70 -0.25
CA TYR A 66 1.54 11.61 0.48
C TYR A 66 1.32 11.17 1.91
N ARG A 67 1.20 12.14 2.81
CA ARG A 67 0.56 11.95 4.11
C ARG A 67 -0.95 11.97 3.98
N ILE A 68 -1.60 11.05 4.68
CA ILE A 68 -3.03 11.12 4.94
C ILE A 68 -3.24 12.02 6.15
N VAL A 69 -4.00 13.07 5.97
CA VAL A 69 -4.27 14.07 7.02
C VAL A 69 -5.76 14.10 7.35
N LEU A 70 -6.09 14.08 8.64
CA LEU A 70 -7.42 14.19 9.18
C LEU A 70 -7.44 15.29 10.25
N ASP A 71 -8.24 16.32 10.05
CA ASP A 71 -8.34 17.45 10.99
C ASP A 71 -6.96 18.04 11.38
N GLY A 72 -6.07 18.20 10.40
CA GLY A 72 -4.71 18.72 10.58
C GLY A 72 -3.70 17.74 11.19
N ARG A 73 -4.09 16.50 11.52
CA ARG A 73 -3.21 15.46 12.07
C ARG A 73 -2.81 14.47 10.98
N LYS A 74 -1.55 14.08 10.96
CA LYS A 74 -1.05 13.00 10.11
C LYS A 74 -1.53 11.66 10.69
N VAL A 75 -2.35 10.95 9.94
CA VAL A 75 -2.99 9.69 10.38
C VAL A 75 -2.64 8.49 9.52
N GLY A 76 -1.75 8.67 8.55
CA GLY A 76 -1.31 7.60 7.67
C GLY A 76 -0.48 8.12 6.50
N GLY A 77 -0.33 7.27 5.50
CA GLY A 77 0.39 7.61 4.28
C GLY A 77 0.02 6.73 3.10
N VAL A 78 0.35 7.21 1.91
CA VAL A 78 0.13 6.52 0.66
C VAL A 78 1.30 6.74 -0.29
N ILE A 79 1.70 5.70 -1.01
CA ILE A 79 2.66 5.78 -2.11
C ILE A 79 1.99 5.22 -3.37
N LEU A 80 2.03 6.02 -4.43
CA LEU A 80 1.44 5.73 -5.73
C LEU A 80 2.54 5.63 -6.77
N LYS A 81 2.43 4.66 -7.66
CA LYS A 81 3.22 4.62 -8.91
C LYS A 81 2.34 5.16 -10.02
N ILE A 82 2.81 6.21 -10.69
CA ILE A 82 2.04 6.94 -11.69
C ILE A 82 2.71 6.78 -13.06
N ASP A 83 2.01 6.10 -13.95
CA ASP A 83 2.39 5.95 -15.36
C ASP A 83 1.54 6.90 -16.23
N LYS A 84 2.14 8.03 -16.59
CA LYS A 84 1.50 9.08 -17.40
C LYS A 84 1.29 8.70 -18.86
N GLU A 85 1.99 7.67 -19.34
CA GLU A 85 1.87 7.24 -20.75
C GLU A 85 0.64 6.33 -20.91
N THR A 86 0.47 5.38 -20.00
CA THR A 86 -0.60 4.40 -20.08
C THR A 86 -1.83 4.76 -19.26
N ASN A 87 -1.68 5.63 -18.24
CA ASN A 87 -2.66 5.90 -17.19
C ASN A 87 -3.10 4.63 -16.44
N ARG A 88 -2.18 3.65 -16.35
CA ARG A 88 -2.29 2.48 -15.46
C ARG A 88 -1.42 2.76 -14.25
N ASN A 89 -2.05 3.08 -13.16
CA ASN A 89 -1.39 3.49 -11.95
C ASN A 89 -1.49 2.40 -10.88
N GLU A 90 -0.57 2.42 -9.94
CA GLU A 90 -0.54 1.43 -8.87
C GLU A 90 -0.58 2.10 -7.50
N LEU A 91 -1.40 1.53 -6.61
CA LEU A 91 -1.37 1.81 -5.19
C LEU A 91 -0.34 0.86 -4.56
N GLU A 92 0.89 1.33 -4.36
CA GLU A 92 1.97 0.50 -3.81
C GLU A 92 1.84 0.34 -2.29
N ILE A 93 1.61 1.43 -1.57
CA ILE A 93 1.51 1.42 -0.12
C ILE A 93 0.33 2.29 0.31
N LEU A 94 -0.48 1.76 1.21
CA LEU A 94 -1.51 2.50 1.94
C LEU A 94 -1.50 2.04 3.39
N PHE A 95 -1.27 2.95 4.31
CA PHE A 95 -1.36 2.66 5.74
C PHE A 95 -2.11 3.75 6.49
N VAL A 96 -2.78 3.33 7.56
CA VAL A 96 -3.45 4.20 8.52
C VAL A 96 -2.95 3.85 9.90
N SER A 97 -2.66 4.86 10.72
CA SER A 97 -2.22 4.67 12.10
C SER A 97 -3.17 3.74 12.86
N PRO A 98 -2.65 2.78 13.64
CA PRO A 98 -3.49 1.80 14.35
C PRO A 98 -4.58 2.43 15.21
N GLU A 99 -4.31 3.54 15.86
CA GLU A 99 -5.23 4.27 16.73
C GLU A 99 -6.42 4.88 15.96
N GLU A 100 -6.28 5.01 14.65
CA GLU A 100 -7.27 5.60 13.76
C GLU A 100 -8.03 4.54 12.93
N HIS A 101 -7.77 3.26 13.15
CA HIS A 101 -8.48 2.18 12.49
C HIS A 101 -9.98 2.23 12.77
N THR A 102 -10.80 1.68 11.89
CA THR A 102 -12.28 1.61 11.97
C THR A 102 -13.04 2.92 11.70
N LYS A 103 -12.38 4.03 11.53
CA LYS A 103 -13.01 5.35 11.28
C LYS A 103 -13.29 5.64 9.79
N GLY A 104 -13.05 4.69 8.90
CA GLY A 104 -13.24 4.86 7.45
C GLY A 104 -12.18 5.73 6.77
N ILE A 105 -11.06 6.02 7.46
CA ILE A 105 -9.99 6.89 6.96
C ILE A 105 -9.33 6.29 5.72
N GLY A 106 -9.03 4.98 5.73
CA GLY A 106 -8.45 4.31 4.57
C GLY A 106 -9.32 4.45 3.31
N TYR A 107 -10.63 4.30 3.46
CA TYR A 107 -11.56 4.51 2.34
C TYR A 107 -11.62 5.98 1.91
N GLY A 108 -11.63 6.91 2.86
CA GLY A 108 -11.56 8.34 2.56
C GLY A 108 -10.27 8.72 1.82
N ALA A 109 -9.14 8.14 2.23
CA ALA A 109 -7.85 8.32 1.55
C ALA A 109 -7.88 7.76 0.13
N TRP A 110 -8.47 6.57 -0.07
CA TRP A 110 -8.64 5.99 -1.39
C TRP A 110 -9.48 6.90 -2.31
N LEU A 111 -10.59 7.43 -1.84
CA LEU A 111 -11.40 8.39 -2.61
C LEU A 111 -10.62 9.67 -2.96
N ALA A 112 -9.77 10.14 -2.05
CA ALA A 112 -8.89 11.27 -2.31
C ALA A 112 -7.82 10.95 -3.37
N VAL A 113 -7.29 9.74 -3.41
CA VAL A 113 -6.38 9.25 -4.47
C VAL A 113 -7.09 9.25 -5.83
N GLU A 114 -8.29 8.71 -5.91
CA GLU A 114 -9.07 8.71 -7.16
C GLU A 114 -9.38 10.14 -7.65
N ALA A 115 -9.68 11.04 -6.73
CA ALA A 115 -9.93 12.44 -7.05
C ALA A 115 -8.68 13.20 -7.49
N LEU A 116 -7.50 12.81 -6.98
CA LEU A 116 -6.21 13.39 -7.33
C LEU A 116 -5.77 13.00 -8.76
N HIS A 117 -6.12 11.78 -9.19
CA HIS A 117 -5.74 11.22 -10.50
C HIS A 117 -6.97 10.80 -11.32
N PRO A 118 -7.84 11.74 -11.71
CA PRO A 118 -9.06 11.45 -12.45
C PRO A 118 -8.80 10.90 -13.86
N GLU A 119 -7.60 11.08 -14.40
CA GLU A 119 -7.14 10.56 -15.70
C GLU A 119 -6.82 9.06 -15.69
N THR A 120 -6.73 8.44 -14.50
CA THR A 120 -6.38 7.03 -14.36
C THR A 120 -7.43 6.15 -15.04
N LYS A 121 -6.95 5.23 -15.88
CA LYS A 121 -7.81 4.24 -16.54
C LYS A 121 -7.95 2.96 -15.73
N VAL A 122 -6.84 2.54 -15.11
CA VAL A 122 -6.79 1.32 -14.28
C VAL A 122 -5.91 1.58 -13.08
N TRP A 123 -6.42 1.28 -11.90
CA TRP A 123 -5.63 1.15 -10.68
C TRP A 123 -5.27 -0.31 -10.44
N GLU A 124 -4.05 -0.55 -10.01
CA GLU A 124 -3.54 -1.86 -9.60
C GLU A 124 -3.07 -1.80 -8.15
N THR A 125 -3.14 -2.92 -7.46
CA THR A 125 -2.53 -3.12 -6.13
C THR A 125 -2.34 -4.59 -5.85
N CYS A 126 -1.49 -4.94 -4.90
CA CYS A 126 -1.23 -6.30 -4.49
C CYS A 126 -1.31 -6.42 -2.96
N THR A 127 -1.69 -7.59 -2.49
CA THR A 127 -1.60 -7.93 -1.07
C THR A 127 -1.41 -9.44 -0.90
N PRO A 128 -0.71 -9.89 0.16
CA PRO A 128 -0.62 -11.30 0.47
C PRO A 128 -2.00 -11.96 0.53
N TYR A 129 -2.11 -13.18 0.01
CA TYR A 129 -3.41 -13.89 -0.10
C TYR A 129 -4.09 -14.12 1.25
N PHE A 130 -3.34 -14.16 2.33
CA PHE A 130 -3.84 -14.38 3.70
C PHE A 130 -4.33 -13.10 4.40
N GLU A 131 -4.06 -11.93 3.84
CA GLU A 131 -4.46 -10.63 4.38
C GLU A 131 -5.95 -10.33 4.15
N LYS A 132 -6.81 -11.05 4.88
CA LYS A 132 -8.28 -10.99 4.71
C LYS A 132 -8.85 -9.59 4.87
N ARG A 133 -8.26 -8.79 5.76
CA ARG A 133 -8.68 -7.40 6.01
C ARG A 133 -8.41 -6.52 4.80
N ASN A 134 -7.23 -6.65 4.20
CA ASN A 134 -6.87 -5.91 2.99
C ASN A 134 -7.71 -6.36 1.80
N ILE A 135 -7.92 -7.66 1.64
CA ILE A 135 -8.79 -8.20 0.58
C ILE A 135 -10.21 -7.65 0.71
N HIS A 136 -10.77 -7.68 1.93
CA HIS A 136 -12.09 -7.08 2.18
C HIS A 136 -12.12 -5.59 1.84
N PHE A 137 -11.08 -4.85 2.22
CA PHE A 137 -10.97 -3.42 1.94
C PHE A 137 -10.94 -3.15 0.44
N TYR A 138 -10.05 -3.81 -0.30
CA TYR A 138 -9.93 -3.57 -1.74
C TYR A 138 -11.17 -4.01 -2.51
N VAL A 139 -11.67 -5.22 -2.25
CA VAL A 139 -12.80 -5.77 -3.02
C VAL A 139 -14.12 -5.11 -2.61
N ASN A 140 -14.42 -5.11 -1.31
CA ASN A 140 -15.77 -4.75 -0.85
C ASN A 140 -15.95 -3.26 -0.57
N LYS A 141 -14.86 -2.50 -0.34
CA LYS A 141 -14.94 -1.06 -0.06
C LYS A 141 -14.48 -0.22 -1.24
N CYS A 142 -13.33 -0.55 -1.83
CA CYS A 142 -12.72 0.26 -2.89
C CYS A 142 -13.19 -0.13 -4.30
N GLY A 143 -13.81 -1.31 -4.48
CA GLY A 143 -14.35 -1.76 -5.75
C GLY A 143 -13.31 -2.36 -6.69
N PHE A 144 -12.19 -2.84 -6.16
CA PHE A 144 -11.24 -3.64 -6.91
C PHE A 144 -11.76 -5.05 -7.16
N GLN A 145 -11.20 -5.71 -8.16
CA GLN A 145 -11.42 -7.12 -8.46
C GLN A 145 -10.10 -7.86 -8.42
N ILE A 146 -10.10 -9.10 -7.92
CA ILE A 146 -8.94 -9.98 -8.00
C ILE A 146 -8.76 -10.37 -9.47
N ASP A 147 -7.57 -10.10 -10.00
CA ASP A 147 -7.21 -10.32 -11.38
C ASP A 147 -6.25 -11.51 -11.54
N GLN A 148 -5.28 -11.63 -10.63
CA GLN A 148 -4.30 -12.71 -10.65
C GLN A 148 -4.02 -13.20 -9.23
N PHE A 149 -3.64 -14.47 -9.15
CA PHE A 149 -3.04 -15.06 -7.96
C PHE A 149 -1.61 -15.49 -8.31
N TRP A 150 -0.64 -14.88 -7.64
CA TRP A 150 0.76 -15.20 -7.79
C TRP A 150 1.14 -16.26 -6.75
N CYS A 151 1.80 -17.32 -7.20
CA CYS A 151 2.23 -18.45 -6.39
C CYS A 151 3.34 -19.20 -7.14
N GLU A 152 3.84 -20.29 -6.60
CA GLU A 152 4.90 -21.09 -7.26
C GLU A 152 4.59 -21.54 -8.68
N TYR A 153 3.31 -21.66 -9.05
CA TYR A 153 2.85 -22.08 -10.39
C TYR A 153 2.65 -20.93 -11.36
N PHE A 154 2.56 -19.70 -10.87
CA PHE A 154 2.33 -18.53 -11.68
C PHE A 154 2.96 -17.29 -11.00
N GLN A 155 4.09 -16.88 -11.54
CA GLN A 155 4.76 -15.64 -11.15
C GLN A 155 4.57 -14.59 -12.23
N PRO A 156 4.34 -13.32 -11.85
CA PRO A 156 4.33 -12.24 -12.83
C PRO A 156 5.68 -12.13 -13.51
N GLU A 157 5.69 -11.67 -14.75
CA GLU A 157 6.91 -11.21 -15.41
C GLU A 157 7.36 -9.92 -14.71
N HIS A 158 8.06 -10.07 -13.60
CA HIS A 158 8.71 -8.94 -12.94
C HIS A 158 10.17 -8.90 -13.37
N GLU A 159 10.57 -7.75 -13.85
CA GLU A 159 11.94 -7.33 -13.68
C GLU A 159 12.13 -7.08 -12.18
N MET A 160 12.81 -8.00 -11.50
CA MET A 160 13.25 -7.77 -10.13
C MET A 160 14.06 -6.47 -10.14
N PRO A 161 13.79 -5.54 -9.21
CA PRO A 161 14.60 -4.33 -9.11
C PRO A 161 16.06 -4.72 -8.97
N ASP A 162 16.96 -4.08 -9.72
CA ASP A 162 18.39 -4.34 -9.68
C ASP A 162 18.89 -4.36 -8.22
N GLY A 163 19.37 -5.53 -7.77
CA GLY A 163 20.01 -5.71 -6.47
C GLY A 163 19.15 -6.34 -5.36
N GLU A 164 17.95 -6.80 -5.63
CA GLU A 164 17.23 -7.72 -4.74
C GLU A 164 17.50 -9.17 -5.17
N GLU A 165 18.34 -9.86 -4.43
CA GLU A 165 18.46 -11.31 -4.53
C GLU A 165 17.25 -11.90 -3.78
N HIS A 166 16.43 -12.68 -4.49
CA HIS A 166 15.44 -13.54 -3.86
C HIS A 166 16.20 -14.54 -3.00
N ASP A 167 15.89 -14.63 -1.71
CA ASP A 167 16.45 -15.67 -0.86
C ASP A 167 15.89 -17.02 -1.40
N PRO A 168 16.75 -17.92 -1.91
CA PRO A 168 16.29 -19.18 -2.47
C PRO A 168 15.62 -20.11 -1.43
N ASP A 169 15.75 -19.79 -0.13
CA ASP A 169 15.09 -20.52 0.97
C ASP A 169 13.73 -19.89 1.35
N GLU A 170 13.43 -18.67 0.89
CA GLU A 170 12.10 -18.09 0.96
C GLU A 170 11.29 -18.55 -0.24
N GLY A 171 10.17 -19.20 0.01
CA GLY A 171 9.23 -19.57 -1.04
C GLY A 171 8.70 -18.33 -1.79
N PRO A 172 8.11 -18.50 -2.98
CA PRO A 172 7.56 -17.38 -3.73
C PRO A 172 6.48 -16.68 -2.92
N ASP A 173 6.47 -15.34 -2.97
CA ASP A 173 5.40 -14.54 -2.38
C ASP A 173 4.06 -14.93 -2.99
N GLU A 174 3.16 -15.44 -2.15
CA GLU A 174 1.80 -15.75 -2.57
C GLU A 174 0.93 -14.50 -2.40
N MET A 175 0.59 -13.88 -3.53
CA MET A 175 -0.09 -12.58 -3.58
C MET A 175 -1.33 -12.63 -4.46
N PHE A 176 -2.35 -11.87 -4.09
CA PHE A 176 -3.38 -11.46 -5.02
C PHE A 176 -3.02 -10.12 -5.67
N ARG A 177 -3.14 -10.05 -7.00
CA ARG A 177 -3.21 -8.79 -7.72
C ARG A 177 -4.66 -8.37 -7.89
N PHE A 178 -4.91 -7.10 -7.63
CA PHE A 178 -6.22 -6.46 -7.78
C PHE A 178 -6.15 -5.40 -8.86
N ILE A 179 -7.22 -5.29 -9.63
CA ILE A 179 -7.41 -4.20 -10.58
C ILE A 179 -8.74 -3.48 -10.32
N LYS A 180 -8.75 -2.20 -10.59
CA LYS A 180 -9.96 -1.39 -10.67
C LYS A 180 -9.96 -0.60 -11.97
N VAL A 181 -10.84 -0.98 -12.89
CA VAL A 181 -11.04 -0.25 -14.14
C VAL A 181 -11.93 0.95 -13.85
N MET A 182 -11.40 2.14 -14.13
CA MET A 182 -12.15 3.38 -13.93
C MET A 182 -13.13 3.57 -15.08
N LYS A 183 -14.32 4.04 -14.75
CA LYS A 183 -15.32 4.38 -15.77
C LYS A 183 -14.90 5.70 -16.43
N PRO A 184 -15.05 5.80 -17.77
CA PRO A 184 -14.79 7.04 -18.48
C PRO A 184 -15.71 8.18 -18.03
#